data_473132ac20e15a1b054c5d97b7a9145a
#
_entry.id   473132ac20e15a1b054c5d97b7a9145a
#
_cell.length_a   1.000
_cell.length_b   1.000
_cell.length_c   1.000
_cell.angle_alpha   90.00
_cell.angle_beta   90.00
_cell.angle_gamma   90.00
#
_symmetry.space_group_name_H-M   'P 1'
#
loop_
_entity.id
_entity.type
_entity.pdbx_description
1 polymer ?
#
loop_
_entity_poly.entity_id
_entity_poly.type
_entity_poly.pdbx_seq_one_letter_code
_entity_poly.pdbx_strand_id
1 'polypeptide(L)'
;VRLFYTTSDFVYKGRPRQGIPFLCYEDMELVKPASDFLLWVALENPRIRSPATWRSYAEAIYDYFAWLDANSLSWDELPLRSKDVDEISNLALYRNWSLDVLDSRSGKRAMQPATVRRRLSQIMRFYQWAVARSRIASVPWDAVVISRAEGRSLGRVIREATLPKVHRHAIRFLTIDQCRVLLQNCGGHTIRLMTKLMLQTGLRNEECRTFPMKYLFDPSPDRRSRRIAIDLSPSDMRLKGGRPRRIYASGQLIKDLFDFANFGEGAERAKLYRMTEGEASPFVFLNRLGAPWSEKGLCNAYRKLWCPAPPAKPSLDFKVTPHMLRHTFATLELYAESQNRNIGYALAWVRDRLGHASISSTTVYVHCLDLLGERHLNQYEREIDALLIGGDEQ
;
A
#
# COMPACT_ATOMS: atom_id res chain seq x y z
N VAL A 1 -24.53 15.27 -7.06
CA VAL A 1 -24.25 13.81 -7.08
C VAL A 1 -23.80 13.34 -5.71
N ARG A 2 -24.25 12.13 -5.28
CA ARG A 2 -23.90 11.51 -4.00
C ARG A 2 -23.45 10.05 -4.21
N LEU A 3 -22.54 9.57 -3.37
CA LEU A 3 -22.02 8.19 -3.39
C LEU A 3 -22.69 7.36 -2.28
N PHE A 4 -23.27 6.22 -2.66
CA PHE A 4 -23.88 5.26 -1.78
C PHE A 4 -23.28 3.87 -1.93
N TYR A 5 -23.64 2.97 -1.01
CA TYR A 5 -23.23 1.57 -1.03
C TYR A 5 -24.44 0.67 -0.75
N THR A 6 -24.55 -0.44 -1.45
CA THR A 6 -25.63 -1.41 -1.23
C THR A 6 -25.55 -2.01 0.18
N THR A 7 -26.72 -2.22 0.78
CA THR A 7 -26.92 -2.89 2.08
C THR A 7 -26.91 -4.41 1.94
N SER A 8 -27.04 -5.13 3.06
CA SER A 8 -27.16 -6.59 3.10
C SER A 8 -28.38 -7.12 2.34
N ASP A 9 -29.42 -6.30 2.21
CA ASP A 9 -30.70 -6.67 1.59
C ASP A 9 -30.68 -6.57 0.06
N PHE A 10 -29.62 -5.97 -0.49
CA PHE A 10 -29.48 -5.87 -1.94
C PHE A 10 -29.16 -7.24 -2.56
N VAL A 11 -30.09 -7.72 -3.38
CA VAL A 11 -29.94 -9.00 -4.10
C VAL A 11 -29.71 -8.76 -5.59
N TYR A 12 -28.61 -9.28 -6.12
CA TYR A 12 -28.33 -9.26 -7.56
C TYR A 12 -28.23 -10.69 -8.10
N LYS A 13 -29.10 -11.02 -9.09
CA LYS A 13 -29.17 -12.37 -9.68
C LYS A 13 -29.27 -13.48 -8.61
N GLY A 14 -30.19 -13.29 -7.63
CA GLY A 14 -30.47 -14.26 -6.58
C GLY A 14 -29.43 -14.38 -5.48
N ARG A 15 -28.42 -13.50 -5.43
CA ARG A 15 -27.37 -13.51 -4.39
C ARG A 15 -27.27 -12.16 -3.68
N PRO A 16 -27.21 -12.14 -2.34
CA PRO A 16 -26.94 -10.92 -1.58
C PRO A 16 -25.59 -10.30 -1.99
N ARG A 17 -25.57 -8.99 -2.21
CA ARG A 17 -24.40 -8.25 -2.68
C ARG A 17 -24.26 -6.92 -1.92
N GLN A 18 -23.67 -7.00 -0.75
CA GLN A 18 -23.40 -5.83 0.09
C GLN A 18 -22.15 -5.07 -0.33
N GLY A 19 -22.16 -3.75 -0.14
CA GLY A 19 -20.98 -2.89 -0.29
C GLY A 19 -20.62 -2.54 -1.73
N ILE A 20 -21.52 -2.78 -2.70
CA ILE A 20 -21.34 -2.32 -4.08
C ILE A 20 -21.61 -0.81 -4.14
N PRO A 21 -20.66 0.00 -4.64
CA PRO A 21 -20.87 1.43 -4.76
C PRO A 21 -21.79 1.78 -5.94
N PHE A 22 -22.59 2.84 -5.77
CA PHE A 22 -23.40 3.45 -6.82
C PHE A 22 -23.57 4.95 -6.58
N LEU A 23 -23.90 5.71 -7.61
CA LEU A 23 -24.09 7.15 -7.56
C LEU A 23 -25.53 7.52 -7.84
N CYS A 24 -26.04 8.52 -7.09
CA CYS A 24 -27.32 9.14 -7.36
C CYS A 24 -27.18 10.65 -7.46
N TYR A 25 -28.07 11.29 -8.20
CA TYR A 25 -28.30 12.72 -8.13
C TYR A 25 -28.97 13.11 -6.78
N GLU A 26 -29.20 14.38 -6.55
CA GLU A 26 -29.81 14.85 -5.30
C GLU A 26 -31.26 14.40 -5.12
N ASP A 27 -31.98 14.23 -6.22
CA ASP A 27 -33.34 13.70 -6.29
C ASP A 27 -33.42 12.16 -6.15
N MET A 28 -32.29 11.50 -5.85
CA MET A 28 -32.13 10.05 -5.73
C MET A 28 -32.24 9.28 -7.05
N GLU A 29 -32.30 9.94 -8.19
CA GLU A 29 -32.19 9.26 -9.48
C GLU A 29 -30.77 8.72 -9.69
N LEU A 30 -30.65 7.50 -10.23
CA LEU A 30 -29.36 6.86 -10.48
C LEU A 30 -28.58 7.59 -11.56
N VAL A 31 -27.32 7.95 -11.27
CA VAL A 31 -26.32 8.31 -12.27
C VAL A 31 -25.94 7.02 -13.02
N LYS A 32 -26.81 6.65 -13.96
CA LYS A 32 -26.83 5.32 -14.58
C LYS A 32 -25.49 4.87 -15.17
N PRO A 33 -24.77 5.67 -16.03
CA PRO A 33 -23.49 5.22 -16.60
C PRO A 33 -22.41 4.96 -15.55
N ALA A 34 -22.35 5.80 -14.51
CA ALA A 34 -21.40 5.64 -13.42
C ALA A 34 -21.72 4.40 -12.56
N SER A 35 -23.00 4.24 -12.18
CA SER A 35 -23.47 3.12 -11.36
C SER A 35 -23.35 1.77 -12.07
N ASP A 36 -23.65 1.71 -13.37
CA ASP A 36 -23.45 0.51 -14.20
C ASP A 36 -21.97 0.11 -14.30
N PHE A 37 -21.09 1.10 -14.46
CA PHE A 37 -19.64 0.84 -14.45
C PHE A 37 -19.16 0.31 -13.11
N LEU A 38 -19.60 0.90 -12.00
CA LEU A 38 -19.22 0.47 -10.65
C LEU A 38 -19.75 -0.94 -10.34
N LEU A 39 -20.95 -1.28 -10.81
CA LEU A 39 -21.50 -2.63 -10.74
C LEU A 39 -20.63 -3.62 -11.55
N TRP A 40 -20.23 -3.25 -12.76
CA TRP A 40 -19.32 -4.05 -13.58
C TRP A 40 -17.95 -4.24 -12.90
N VAL A 41 -17.37 -3.19 -12.32
CA VAL A 41 -16.13 -3.27 -11.56
C VAL A 41 -16.24 -4.27 -10.40
N ALA A 42 -17.35 -4.27 -9.69
CA ALA A 42 -17.56 -5.10 -8.51
C ALA A 42 -17.87 -6.56 -8.84
N LEU A 43 -18.64 -6.83 -9.89
CA LEU A 43 -19.22 -8.16 -10.14
C LEU A 43 -18.67 -8.86 -11.38
N GLU A 44 -18.34 -8.13 -12.44
CA GLU A 44 -17.96 -8.73 -13.72
C GLU A 44 -16.46 -8.70 -13.99
N ASN A 45 -15.71 -7.77 -13.37
CA ASN A 45 -14.26 -7.66 -13.61
C ASN A 45 -13.48 -8.68 -12.78
N PRO A 46 -12.94 -9.77 -13.39
CA PRO A 46 -12.27 -10.85 -12.66
C PRO A 46 -10.98 -10.41 -11.96
N ARG A 47 -10.41 -9.27 -12.38
CA ARG A 47 -9.15 -8.73 -11.83
C ARG A 47 -9.35 -7.88 -10.57
N ILE A 48 -10.59 -7.45 -10.29
CA ILE A 48 -10.90 -6.53 -9.19
C ILE A 48 -11.82 -7.23 -8.20
N ARG A 49 -11.24 -7.88 -7.19
CA ARG A 49 -11.99 -8.65 -6.19
C ARG A 49 -12.10 -7.96 -4.83
N SER A 50 -11.32 -6.89 -4.60
CA SER A 50 -11.22 -6.26 -3.28
C SER A 50 -12.24 -5.13 -3.12
N PRO A 51 -13.07 -5.12 -2.06
CA PRO A 51 -13.96 -4.00 -1.74
C PRO A 51 -13.23 -2.66 -1.58
N ALA A 52 -11.98 -2.67 -1.09
CA ALA A 52 -11.15 -1.46 -1.02
C ALA A 52 -10.83 -0.90 -2.41
N THR A 53 -10.67 -1.78 -3.42
CA THR A 53 -10.48 -1.35 -4.81
C THR A 53 -11.78 -0.80 -5.38
N TRP A 54 -12.94 -1.40 -5.10
CA TRP A 54 -14.25 -0.86 -5.52
C TRP A 54 -14.46 0.54 -4.98
N ARG A 55 -14.16 0.75 -3.68
CA ARG A 55 -14.22 2.08 -3.04
C ARG A 55 -13.32 3.09 -3.73
N SER A 56 -12.08 2.68 -4.08
CA SER A 56 -11.15 3.57 -4.79
C SER A 56 -11.67 4.00 -6.17
N TYR A 57 -12.31 3.08 -6.92
CA TYR A 57 -12.99 3.42 -8.18
C TYR A 57 -14.18 4.33 -7.94
N ALA A 58 -15.01 4.01 -6.94
CA ALA A 58 -16.18 4.80 -6.59
C ALA A 58 -15.82 6.24 -6.23
N GLU A 59 -14.79 6.44 -5.41
CA GLU A 59 -14.29 7.77 -5.04
C GLU A 59 -13.81 8.58 -6.27
N ALA A 60 -13.14 7.92 -7.21
CA ALA A 60 -12.66 8.61 -8.42
C ALA A 60 -13.80 8.95 -9.39
N ILE A 61 -14.75 8.04 -9.57
CA ILE A 61 -15.93 8.26 -10.44
C ILE A 61 -16.87 9.29 -9.82
N TYR A 62 -17.10 9.21 -8.49
CA TYR A 62 -17.89 10.21 -7.76
C TYR A 62 -17.31 11.62 -7.92
N ASP A 63 -16.02 11.78 -7.67
CA ASP A 63 -15.33 13.07 -7.76
C ASP A 63 -15.44 13.68 -9.18
N TYR A 64 -15.30 12.85 -10.21
CA TYR A 64 -15.41 13.26 -11.58
C TYR A 64 -16.86 13.65 -11.97
N PHE A 65 -17.84 12.81 -11.65
CA PHE A 65 -19.23 13.10 -11.97
C PHE A 65 -19.80 14.27 -11.14
N ALA A 66 -19.37 14.46 -9.90
CA ALA A 66 -19.71 15.64 -9.11
C ALA A 66 -19.11 16.92 -9.71
N TRP A 67 -17.88 16.83 -10.26
CA TRP A 67 -17.25 17.96 -10.95
C TRP A 67 -17.96 18.27 -12.28
N LEU A 68 -18.35 17.27 -13.06
CA LEU A 68 -19.15 17.47 -14.28
C LEU A 68 -20.48 18.14 -13.96
N ASP A 69 -21.21 17.64 -12.97
CA ASP A 69 -22.49 18.16 -12.52
C ASP A 69 -22.38 19.65 -12.09
N ALA A 70 -21.36 19.96 -11.27
CA ALA A 70 -21.10 21.33 -10.82
C ALA A 70 -20.72 22.30 -11.95
N ASN A 71 -20.25 21.82 -13.10
CA ASN A 71 -19.90 22.63 -14.26
C ASN A 71 -20.91 22.51 -15.42
N SER A 72 -22.04 21.84 -15.19
CA SER A 72 -23.09 21.59 -16.22
C SER A 72 -22.54 20.93 -17.49
N LEU A 73 -21.58 19.99 -17.31
CA LEU A 73 -20.94 19.23 -18.40
C LEU A 73 -21.45 17.80 -18.45
N SER A 74 -21.53 17.23 -19.66
CA SER A 74 -21.88 15.82 -19.84
C SER A 74 -20.64 14.94 -19.99
N TRP A 75 -20.72 13.72 -19.44
CA TRP A 75 -19.62 12.75 -19.49
C TRP A 75 -19.41 12.17 -20.90
N ASP A 76 -20.47 12.10 -21.72
CA ASP A 76 -20.48 11.54 -23.07
C ASP A 76 -20.27 12.58 -24.16
N GLU A 77 -20.12 13.82 -23.78
CA GLU A 77 -19.71 14.91 -24.66
C GLU A 77 -18.26 14.71 -25.09
N LEU A 78 -18.06 14.36 -26.35
CA LEU A 78 -16.75 14.16 -26.94
C LEU A 78 -16.24 15.47 -27.53
N PRO A 79 -14.94 15.80 -27.35
CA PRO A 79 -14.38 17.02 -27.89
C PRO A 79 -14.42 17.01 -29.43
N LEU A 80 -14.81 18.11 -30.02
CA LEU A 80 -14.75 18.29 -31.48
C LEU A 80 -13.28 18.33 -31.92
N ARG A 81 -12.96 17.50 -32.93
CA ARG A 81 -11.64 17.42 -33.55
C ARG A 81 -11.78 17.66 -35.04
N SER A 82 -11.40 18.82 -35.51
CA SER A 82 -11.34 19.16 -36.92
C SER A 82 -10.08 19.95 -37.23
N LYS A 83 -9.87 20.31 -38.51
CA LYS A 83 -8.74 21.18 -38.86
C LYS A 83 -8.84 22.58 -38.27
N ASP A 84 -10.06 23.03 -38.04
CA ASP A 84 -10.36 24.39 -37.57
C ASP A 84 -10.71 24.46 -36.08
N VAL A 85 -11.06 23.33 -35.44
CA VAL A 85 -11.48 23.27 -34.04
C VAL A 85 -10.81 22.07 -33.35
N ASP A 86 -10.09 22.35 -32.29
CA ASP A 86 -9.48 21.38 -31.40
C ASP A 86 -9.87 21.66 -29.93
N GLU A 87 -11.03 21.12 -29.53
CA GLU A 87 -11.58 21.34 -28.21
C GLU A 87 -10.85 20.55 -27.13
N ILE A 88 -10.74 21.16 -25.95
CA ILE A 88 -10.20 20.51 -24.77
C ILE A 88 -11.26 19.56 -24.20
N SER A 89 -10.93 18.30 -24.04
CA SER A 89 -11.86 17.31 -23.47
C SER A 89 -12.19 17.60 -22.00
N ASN A 90 -13.42 17.24 -21.57
CA ASN A 90 -13.85 17.35 -20.18
C ASN A 90 -12.89 16.62 -19.21
N LEU A 91 -12.27 15.52 -19.65
CA LEU A 91 -11.26 14.82 -18.87
C LEU A 91 -9.98 15.64 -18.68
N ALA A 92 -9.55 16.41 -19.68
CA ALA A 92 -8.37 17.28 -19.59
C ALA A 92 -8.68 18.52 -18.74
N LEU A 93 -9.88 19.09 -18.82
CA LEU A 93 -10.34 20.18 -17.96
C LEU A 93 -10.39 19.72 -16.50
N TYR A 94 -10.96 18.55 -16.21
CA TYR A 94 -10.97 17.96 -14.87
C TYR A 94 -9.57 17.73 -14.31
N ARG A 95 -8.64 17.24 -15.17
CA ARG A 95 -7.21 17.07 -14.79
C ARG A 95 -6.60 18.40 -14.34
N ASN A 96 -6.75 19.45 -15.16
CA ASN A 96 -6.19 20.76 -14.87
C ASN A 96 -6.77 21.32 -13.57
N TRP A 97 -8.08 21.33 -13.44
CA TRP A 97 -8.75 21.71 -12.19
C TRP A 97 -8.22 20.93 -10.99
N SER A 98 -8.10 19.59 -11.09
CA SER A 98 -7.62 18.75 -9.98
C SER A 98 -6.17 19.05 -9.57
N LEU A 99 -5.34 19.53 -10.49
CA LEU A 99 -3.94 19.89 -10.22
C LEU A 99 -3.82 21.31 -9.63
N ASP A 100 -4.75 22.19 -9.94
CA ASP A 100 -4.68 23.61 -9.59
C ASP A 100 -5.50 23.94 -8.32
N VAL A 101 -6.50 23.10 -7.97
CA VAL A 101 -7.32 23.36 -6.79
C VAL A 101 -6.50 23.39 -5.51
N LEU A 102 -6.68 24.47 -4.73
CA LEU A 102 -6.00 24.67 -3.46
C LEU A 102 -6.94 24.33 -2.29
N ASP A 103 -6.38 23.76 -1.25
CA ASP A 103 -7.06 23.59 0.03
C ASP A 103 -7.26 24.95 0.70
N SER A 104 -8.50 25.31 1.00
CA SER A 104 -8.88 26.62 1.53
C SER A 104 -8.25 26.94 2.90
N ARG A 105 -7.86 25.93 3.67
CA ARG A 105 -7.28 26.10 5.01
C ARG A 105 -5.77 26.25 4.98
N SER A 106 -5.11 25.49 4.11
CA SER A 106 -3.64 25.40 4.07
C SER A 106 -3.01 26.20 2.93
N GLY A 107 -3.77 26.67 1.94
CA GLY A 107 -3.27 27.31 0.72
C GLY A 107 -2.40 26.40 -0.16
N LYS A 108 -2.31 25.10 0.17
CA LYS A 108 -1.54 24.10 -0.59
C LYS A 108 -2.44 23.36 -1.56
N ARG A 109 -1.85 22.72 -2.57
CA ARG A 109 -2.60 21.86 -3.49
C ARG A 109 -3.46 20.87 -2.71
N ALA A 110 -4.75 20.83 -2.99
CA ALA A 110 -5.68 19.91 -2.35
C ALA A 110 -5.35 18.45 -2.67
N MET A 111 -4.82 18.19 -3.88
CA MET A 111 -4.44 16.84 -4.32
C MET A 111 -3.00 16.77 -4.82
N GLN A 112 -2.32 15.71 -4.44
CA GLN A 112 -0.99 15.39 -4.98
C GLN A 112 -1.09 14.85 -6.41
N PRO A 113 -0.14 15.18 -7.33
CA PRO A 113 -0.15 14.70 -8.72
C PRO A 113 -0.30 13.17 -8.84
N ALA A 114 0.26 12.40 -7.90
CA ALA A 114 0.10 10.94 -7.87
C ALA A 114 -1.34 10.49 -7.59
N THR A 115 -2.08 11.24 -6.78
CA THR A 115 -3.52 11.00 -6.51
C THR A 115 -4.35 11.33 -7.74
N VAL A 116 -4.10 12.48 -8.38
CA VAL A 116 -4.75 12.88 -9.62
C VAL A 116 -4.50 11.83 -10.71
N ARG A 117 -3.24 11.40 -10.90
CA ARG A 117 -2.90 10.35 -11.86
C ARG A 117 -3.67 9.05 -11.61
N ARG A 118 -3.79 8.63 -10.36
CA ARG A 118 -4.54 7.42 -9.98
C ARG A 118 -6.03 7.57 -10.33
N ARG A 119 -6.66 8.70 -9.97
CA ARG A 119 -8.07 8.98 -10.29
C ARG A 119 -8.30 8.98 -11.79
N LEU A 120 -7.51 9.73 -12.55
CA LEU A 120 -7.58 9.74 -14.00
C LEU A 120 -7.45 8.35 -14.62
N SER A 121 -6.53 7.52 -14.15
CA SER A 121 -6.40 6.14 -14.64
C SER A 121 -7.67 5.29 -14.40
N GLN A 122 -8.42 5.57 -13.33
CA GLN A 122 -9.69 4.90 -13.04
C GLN A 122 -10.84 5.46 -13.91
N ILE A 123 -10.89 6.78 -14.11
CA ILE A 123 -11.85 7.44 -15.00
C ILE A 123 -11.62 7.01 -16.46
N MET A 124 -10.37 6.95 -16.91
CA MET A 124 -10.04 6.46 -18.25
C MET A 124 -10.51 5.00 -18.45
N ARG A 125 -10.48 4.18 -17.40
CA ARG A 125 -11.03 2.83 -17.46
C ARG A 125 -12.56 2.82 -17.57
N PHE A 126 -13.24 3.80 -16.98
CA PHE A 126 -14.66 4.02 -17.18
C PHE A 126 -14.96 4.32 -18.66
N TYR A 127 -14.24 5.24 -19.28
CA TYR A 127 -14.42 5.55 -20.70
C TYR A 127 -14.11 4.36 -21.63
N GLN A 128 -13.04 3.61 -21.37
CA GLN A 128 -12.73 2.38 -22.11
C GLN A 128 -13.85 1.34 -22.00
N TRP A 129 -14.45 1.19 -20.81
CA TRP A 129 -15.60 0.34 -20.60
C TRP A 129 -16.85 0.86 -21.35
N ALA A 130 -17.08 2.17 -21.35
CA ALA A 130 -18.20 2.78 -22.06
C ALA A 130 -18.10 2.58 -23.59
N VAL A 131 -16.91 2.72 -24.18
CA VAL A 131 -16.65 2.40 -25.59
C VAL A 131 -16.89 0.91 -25.86
N ALA A 132 -16.35 0.02 -25.01
CA ALA A 132 -16.51 -1.43 -25.16
C ALA A 132 -17.98 -1.90 -25.03
N ARG A 133 -18.85 -1.08 -24.42
CA ARG A 133 -20.29 -1.30 -24.29
C ARG A 133 -21.11 -0.45 -25.27
N SER A 134 -20.48 0.16 -26.26
CA SER A 134 -21.11 1.01 -27.30
C SER A 134 -21.97 2.15 -26.74
N ARG A 135 -21.61 2.68 -25.57
CA ARG A 135 -22.29 3.82 -24.93
C ARG A 135 -21.80 5.16 -25.48
N ILE A 136 -20.56 5.20 -25.94
CA ILE A 136 -19.93 6.31 -26.66
C ILE A 136 -19.11 5.75 -27.82
N ALA A 137 -18.87 6.57 -28.83
CA ALA A 137 -18.17 6.15 -30.06
C ALA A 137 -16.65 5.99 -29.85
N SER A 138 -16.03 6.87 -29.07
CA SER A 138 -14.59 6.90 -28.85
C SER A 138 -14.26 7.41 -27.44
N VAL A 139 -12.98 7.29 -27.07
CA VAL A 139 -12.47 7.87 -25.82
C VAL A 139 -12.15 9.35 -25.98
N PRO A 140 -12.33 10.21 -24.94
CA PRO A 140 -12.10 11.66 -25.03
C PRO A 140 -10.62 12.07 -24.92
N TRP A 141 -9.70 11.27 -25.40
CA TRP A 141 -8.26 11.57 -25.43
C TRP A 141 -7.58 10.93 -26.64
N ASP A 142 -6.43 11.49 -27.03
CA ASP A 142 -5.62 10.97 -28.11
C ASP A 142 -4.63 9.92 -27.62
N ALA A 143 -4.54 8.82 -28.34
CA ALA A 143 -3.57 7.76 -28.07
C ALA A 143 -2.25 8.04 -28.81
N VAL A 144 -1.19 8.34 -28.07
CA VAL A 144 0.15 8.46 -28.65
C VAL A 144 0.76 7.06 -28.77
N VAL A 145 0.92 6.59 -30.00
CA VAL A 145 1.60 5.33 -30.30
C VAL A 145 3.11 5.56 -30.29
N ILE A 146 3.80 5.09 -29.26
CA ILE A 146 5.26 5.05 -29.26
C ILE A 146 5.69 3.69 -29.80
N SER A 147 6.12 3.64 -31.06
CA SER A 147 6.84 2.48 -31.60
C SER A 147 8.23 2.43 -30.95
N ARG A 148 8.51 1.40 -30.17
CA ARG A 148 9.89 1.05 -29.84
C ARG A 148 10.47 0.28 -31.01
N ALA A 149 11.32 0.94 -31.76
CA ALA A 149 12.26 0.29 -32.68
C ALA A 149 13.31 -0.41 -31.82
N GLU A 150 13.20 -1.73 -31.73
CA GLU A 150 14.27 -2.69 -31.48
C GLU A 150 13.63 -4.07 -31.27
N GLY A 151 13.65 -4.79 -32.30
CA GLY A 151 13.86 -6.24 -32.52
C GLY A 151 13.17 -7.29 -31.64
N ARG A 152 12.05 -7.03 -30.91
CA ARG A 152 11.19 -8.08 -30.33
C ARG A 152 9.80 -7.56 -30.00
N SER A 153 8.80 -8.19 -30.61
CA SER A 153 7.36 -8.09 -30.34
C SER A 153 6.81 -6.66 -30.26
N LEU A 154 6.03 -6.29 -31.27
CA LEU A 154 5.25 -5.04 -31.37
C LEU A 154 4.22 -4.94 -30.20
N GLY A 155 4.69 -4.59 -29.04
CA GLY A 155 3.84 -4.12 -27.95
C GLY A 155 3.56 -2.63 -28.13
N ARG A 156 2.37 -2.28 -28.62
CA ARG A 156 1.87 -0.91 -28.70
C ARG A 156 1.80 -0.32 -27.30
N VAL A 157 2.78 0.48 -26.89
CA VAL A 157 2.71 1.25 -25.64
C VAL A 157 1.96 2.54 -25.92
N ILE A 158 0.67 2.55 -25.66
CA ILE A 158 -0.14 3.76 -25.68
C ILE A 158 0.25 4.58 -24.44
N ARG A 159 1.00 5.65 -24.60
CA ARG A 159 1.18 6.67 -23.56
C ARG A 159 0.07 7.70 -23.69
N GLU A 160 -0.83 7.68 -22.75
CA GLU A 160 -1.91 8.64 -22.65
C GLU A 160 -1.34 9.98 -22.20
N ALA A 161 -1.33 10.98 -23.08
CA ALA A 161 -0.83 12.33 -22.78
C ALA A 161 -1.59 13.01 -21.64
N THR A 162 -2.79 12.52 -21.33
CA THR A 162 -3.68 13.06 -20.29
C THR A 162 -3.16 12.83 -18.86
N LEU A 163 -2.30 11.83 -18.64
CA LEU A 163 -1.83 11.52 -17.28
C LEU A 163 -0.68 12.44 -16.85
N PRO A 164 -0.77 13.11 -15.69
CA PRO A 164 0.29 13.96 -15.19
C PRO A 164 1.57 13.14 -14.93
N LYS A 165 2.72 13.77 -15.22
CA LYS A 165 4.02 13.19 -14.86
C LYS A 165 4.14 13.14 -13.34
N VAL A 166 4.54 11.99 -12.82
CA VAL A 166 4.79 11.81 -11.39
C VAL A 166 6.22 11.36 -11.22
N HIS A 167 7.00 12.17 -10.53
CA HIS A 167 8.34 11.75 -10.10
C HIS A 167 8.19 10.67 -9.03
N ARG A 168 8.85 9.55 -9.22
CA ARG A 168 8.92 8.52 -8.18
C ARG A 168 9.80 9.07 -7.05
N HIS A 169 9.22 9.24 -5.88
CA HIS A 169 10.01 9.55 -4.69
C HIS A 169 10.92 8.38 -4.38
N ALA A 170 12.16 8.68 -3.96
CA ALA A 170 13.06 7.68 -3.42
C ALA A 170 12.37 6.90 -2.29
N ILE A 171 12.59 5.60 -2.26
CA ILE A 171 12.07 4.75 -1.19
C ILE A 171 12.70 5.21 0.12
N ARG A 172 11.84 5.44 1.13
CA ARG A 172 12.30 5.74 2.48
C ARG A 172 12.36 4.45 3.29
N PHE A 173 13.50 4.17 3.85
CA PHE A 173 13.73 3.07 4.78
C PHE A 173 14.46 3.57 6.02
N LEU A 174 14.43 2.80 7.10
CA LEU A 174 15.08 3.13 8.35
C LEU A 174 16.51 2.57 8.38
N THR A 175 17.43 3.32 8.99
CA THR A 175 18.74 2.79 9.32
C THR A 175 18.65 1.82 10.49
N ILE A 176 19.70 1.05 10.74
CA ILE A 176 19.79 0.15 11.92
C ILE A 176 19.60 0.95 13.22
N ASP A 177 20.24 2.13 13.33
CA ASP A 177 20.11 2.98 14.52
C ASP A 177 18.68 3.51 14.68
N GLN A 178 18.06 3.94 13.58
CA GLN A 178 16.64 4.32 13.62
C GLN A 178 15.72 3.15 14.01
N CYS A 179 16.02 1.94 13.56
CA CYS A 179 15.29 0.75 14.00
C CYS A 179 15.46 0.51 15.52
N ARG A 180 16.69 0.69 16.04
CA ARG A 180 16.98 0.59 17.49
C ARG A 180 16.20 1.62 18.29
N VAL A 181 16.28 2.89 17.90
CA VAL A 181 15.54 3.99 18.52
C VAL A 181 14.03 3.75 18.46
N LEU A 182 13.51 3.30 17.32
CA LEU A 182 12.09 2.96 17.17
C LEU A 182 11.67 1.86 18.17
N LEU A 183 12.42 0.76 18.25
CA LEU A 183 12.09 -0.36 19.14
C LEU A 183 12.15 0.03 20.63
N GLN A 184 13.04 0.94 21.00
CA GLN A 184 13.13 1.48 22.37
C GLN A 184 11.93 2.38 22.71
N ASN A 185 11.41 3.14 21.72
CA ASN A 185 10.35 4.12 21.92
C ASN A 185 8.95 3.61 21.49
N CYS A 186 8.80 2.34 21.08
CA CYS A 186 7.49 1.77 20.81
C CYS A 186 6.59 1.88 22.04
N GLY A 187 5.42 2.48 21.89
CA GLY A 187 4.46 2.79 22.96
C GLY A 187 3.74 1.58 23.58
N GLY A 188 4.44 0.45 23.78
CA GLY A 188 3.94 -0.77 24.42
C GLY A 188 4.49 -2.05 23.81
N HIS A 189 4.38 -3.13 24.56
CA HIS A 189 4.94 -4.44 24.19
C HIS A 189 4.35 -4.98 22.88
N THR A 190 3.04 -4.87 22.70
CA THR A 190 2.36 -5.30 21.46
C THR A 190 2.92 -4.61 20.23
N ILE A 191 3.06 -3.27 20.24
CA ILE A 191 3.54 -2.51 19.08
C ILE A 191 5.01 -2.85 18.81
N ARG A 192 5.80 -3.06 19.86
CA ARG A 192 7.20 -3.49 19.76
C ARG A 192 7.32 -4.85 19.06
N LEU A 193 6.49 -5.83 19.43
CA LEU A 193 6.48 -7.15 18.80
C LEU A 193 6.00 -7.09 17.35
N MET A 194 4.94 -6.32 17.04
CA MET A 194 4.50 -6.07 15.68
C MET A 194 5.62 -5.43 14.84
N THR A 195 6.35 -4.48 15.41
CA THR A 195 7.48 -3.81 14.76
C THR A 195 8.63 -4.79 14.48
N LYS A 196 9.03 -5.60 15.48
CA LYS A 196 10.05 -6.65 15.31
C LYS A 196 9.63 -7.64 14.20
N LEU A 197 8.37 -8.10 14.22
CA LEU A 197 7.86 -9.03 13.23
C LEU A 197 7.92 -8.44 11.82
N MET A 198 7.51 -7.19 11.63
CA MET A 198 7.57 -6.53 10.33
C MET A 198 9.01 -6.29 9.85
N LEU A 199 9.93 -5.91 10.74
CA LEU A 199 11.34 -5.67 10.41
C LEU A 199 12.07 -6.97 10.05
N GLN A 200 11.68 -8.12 10.60
CA GLN A 200 12.32 -9.41 10.30
C GLN A 200 11.70 -10.16 9.12
N THR A 201 10.43 -9.89 8.79
CA THR A 201 9.68 -10.71 7.83
C THR A 201 9.17 -9.95 6.61
N GLY A 202 9.19 -8.61 6.67
CA GLY A 202 8.64 -7.76 5.62
C GLY A 202 7.13 -7.89 5.44
N LEU A 203 6.37 -8.37 6.43
CA LEU A 203 4.91 -8.46 6.38
C LEU A 203 4.26 -7.11 6.09
N ARG A 204 3.14 -7.14 5.36
CA ARG A 204 2.29 -5.95 5.17
C ARG A 204 1.54 -5.63 6.45
N ASN A 205 1.06 -4.38 6.59
CA ASN A 205 0.27 -3.96 7.75
C ASN A 205 -0.90 -4.94 8.05
N GLU A 206 -1.69 -5.29 7.04
CA GLU A 206 -2.80 -6.24 7.20
C GLU A 206 -2.31 -7.61 7.66
N GLU A 207 -1.26 -8.15 7.02
CA GLU A 207 -0.68 -9.44 7.35
C GLU A 207 -0.09 -9.48 8.77
N CYS A 208 0.53 -8.39 9.23
CA CYS A 208 1.06 -8.30 10.58
C CYS A 208 -0.08 -8.26 11.64
N ARG A 209 -1.07 -7.37 11.46
CA ARG A 209 -2.15 -7.21 12.46
C ARG A 209 -3.11 -8.39 12.52
N THR A 210 -3.19 -9.20 11.47
CA THR A 210 -3.98 -10.45 11.40
C THR A 210 -3.12 -11.69 11.42
N PHE A 211 -1.91 -11.62 11.99
CA PHE A 211 -0.99 -12.75 12.04
C PHE A 211 -1.59 -13.90 12.84
N PRO A 212 -1.72 -15.12 12.26
CA PRO A 212 -2.44 -16.21 12.87
C PRO A 212 -1.73 -16.84 14.06
N MET A 213 -2.48 -17.20 15.11
CA MET A 213 -2.02 -17.97 16.26
C MET A 213 -1.40 -19.32 15.88
N LYS A 214 -1.92 -19.98 14.84
CA LYS A 214 -1.45 -21.30 14.37
C LYS A 214 0.02 -21.35 13.94
N TYR A 215 0.64 -20.19 13.66
CA TYR A 215 2.07 -20.12 13.31
C TYR A 215 2.98 -20.02 14.53
N LEU A 216 2.41 -19.92 15.74
CA LEU A 216 3.17 -19.85 16.96
C LEU A 216 3.37 -21.24 17.57
N PHE A 217 4.57 -21.45 18.07
CA PHE A 217 4.95 -22.62 18.89
C PHE A 217 6.09 -22.21 19.83
N ASP A 218 6.33 -22.97 20.87
CA ASP A 218 7.50 -22.75 21.74
C ASP A 218 8.74 -23.39 21.10
N PRO A 219 9.68 -22.62 20.56
CA PRO A 219 10.88 -23.18 19.99
C PRO A 219 11.82 -23.68 21.09
N SER A 220 12.37 -24.86 20.91
CA SER A 220 13.42 -25.41 21.77
C SER A 220 14.62 -24.43 21.86
N PRO A 221 15.40 -24.44 22.96
CA PRO A 221 16.50 -23.50 23.20
C PRO A 221 17.52 -23.41 22.05
N ASP A 222 17.86 -24.54 21.42
CA ASP A 222 18.78 -24.63 20.29
C ASP A 222 18.26 -23.96 19.01
N ARG A 223 16.93 -23.86 18.85
CA ARG A 223 16.26 -23.21 17.72
C ARG A 223 16.07 -21.70 17.89
N ARG A 224 16.22 -21.15 19.12
CA ARG A 224 16.01 -19.73 19.38
C ARG A 224 17.04 -18.84 18.68
N SER A 225 18.27 -19.32 18.51
CA SER A 225 19.33 -18.61 17.76
C SER A 225 19.22 -18.76 16.24
N ARG A 226 18.35 -19.64 15.73
CA ARG A 226 18.21 -19.93 14.30
C ARG A 226 17.08 -19.15 13.64
N ARG A 227 17.14 -19.03 12.32
CA ARG A 227 16.00 -18.54 11.52
C ARG A 227 14.99 -19.66 11.32
N ILE A 228 13.73 -19.38 11.65
CA ILE A 228 12.61 -20.31 11.53
C ILE A 228 11.80 -19.91 10.29
N ALA A 229 11.54 -20.89 9.42
CA ALA A 229 10.70 -20.73 8.25
C ALA A 229 9.21 -20.84 8.64
N ILE A 230 8.40 -19.93 8.09
CA ILE A 230 6.94 -19.92 8.23
C ILE A 230 6.34 -19.85 6.85
N ASP A 231 5.54 -20.83 6.48
CA ASP A 231 4.83 -20.88 5.20
C ASP A 231 3.46 -20.20 5.33
N LEU A 232 3.36 -18.98 4.78
CA LEU A 232 2.11 -18.23 4.77
C LEU A 232 1.19 -18.76 3.68
N SER A 233 -0.04 -19.12 4.06
CA SER A 233 -1.08 -19.63 3.15
C SER A 233 -2.28 -18.70 3.07
N PRO A 234 -2.90 -18.54 1.87
CA PRO A 234 -4.17 -17.83 1.72
C PRO A 234 -5.34 -18.47 2.48
N SER A 235 -5.23 -19.74 2.86
CA SER A 235 -6.22 -20.43 3.70
C SER A 235 -6.20 -19.94 5.15
N ASP A 236 -5.08 -19.39 5.60
CA ASP A 236 -4.84 -19.06 6.99
C ASP A 236 -4.99 -17.58 7.27
N MET A 237 -4.67 -16.77 6.28
CA MET A 237 -4.69 -15.32 6.39
C MET A 237 -4.83 -14.66 5.02
N ARG A 238 -5.31 -13.43 5.02
CA ARG A 238 -5.45 -12.65 3.79
C ARG A 238 -4.09 -12.22 3.25
N LEU A 239 -3.67 -12.82 2.14
CA LEU A 239 -2.46 -12.45 1.41
C LEU A 239 -2.82 -11.63 0.17
N LYS A 240 -2.11 -10.52 -0.06
CA LYS A 240 -2.35 -9.68 -1.25
C LYS A 240 -2.11 -10.48 -2.54
N GLY A 241 -3.17 -10.60 -3.34
CA GLY A 241 -3.15 -11.39 -4.59
C GLY A 241 -3.25 -12.90 -4.36
N GLY A 242 -3.58 -13.37 -3.14
CA GLY A 242 -3.76 -14.79 -2.84
C GLY A 242 -2.50 -15.65 -2.99
N ARG A 243 -1.30 -15.06 -2.91
CA ARG A 243 -0.05 -15.78 -3.18
C ARG A 243 0.57 -16.31 -1.89
N PRO A 244 0.72 -17.64 -1.75
CA PRO A 244 1.48 -18.22 -0.67
C PRO A 244 2.95 -17.81 -0.76
N ARG A 245 3.62 -17.73 0.38
CA ARG A 245 5.05 -17.47 0.42
C ARG A 245 5.67 -17.90 1.75
N ARG A 246 6.96 -18.16 1.70
CA ARG A 246 7.77 -18.45 2.89
C ARG A 246 8.43 -17.18 3.41
N ILE A 247 8.26 -16.91 4.69
CA ILE A 247 8.98 -15.88 5.44
C ILE A 247 9.91 -16.54 6.47
N TYR A 248 10.81 -15.76 7.06
CA TYR A 248 11.69 -16.24 8.12
C TYR A 248 11.71 -15.24 9.26
N ALA A 249 11.65 -15.75 10.48
CA ALA A 249 11.79 -14.98 11.70
C ALA A 249 12.88 -15.64 12.58
N SER A 250 13.50 -14.88 13.48
CA SER A 250 14.38 -15.50 14.48
C SER A 250 13.56 -16.37 15.43
N GLY A 251 14.14 -17.47 15.89
CA GLY A 251 13.49 -18.32 16.89
C GLY A 251 13.21 -17.57 18.18
N GLN A 252 14.05 -16.59 18.55
CA GLN A 252 13.80 -15.72 19.70
C GLN A 252 12.52 -14.88 19.50
N LEU A 253 12.29 -14.33 18.30
CA LEU A 253 11.04 -13.60 18.03
C LEU A 253 9.81 -14.52 18.12
N ILE A 254 9.91 -15.76 17.63
CA ILE A 254 8.82 -16.73 17.75
C ILE A 254 8.54 -17.05 19.22
N LYS A 255 9.59 -17.18 20.04
CA LYS A 255 9.45 -17.35 21.51
C LYS A 255 8.78 -16.14 22.15
N ASP A 256 9.25 -14.93 21.83
CA ASP A 256 8.67 -13.70 22.36
C ASP A 256 7.17 -13.57 22.01
N LEU A 257 6.79 -13.95 20.77
CA LEU A 257 5.40 -13.95 20.31
C LEU A 257 4.57 -15.05 21.00
N PHE A 258 5.14 -16.23 21.19
CA PHE A 258 4.49 -17.33 21.91
C PHE A 258 4.21 -16.96 23.37
N ASP A 259 5.21 -16.39 24.06
CA ASP A 259 5.06 -15.96 25.44
C ASP A 259 4.04 -14.82 25.58
N PHE A 260 4.10 -13.83 24.68
CA PHE A 260 3.12 -12.76 24.62
C PHE A 260 1.69 -13.28 24.47
N ALA A 261 1.49 -14.25 23.57
CA ALA A 261 0.17 -14.75 23.24
C ALA A 261 -0.42 -15.67 24.32
N ASN A 262 0.43 -16.42 25.04
CA ASN A 262 -0.01 -17.42 26.00
C ASN A 262 0.10 -16.98 27.48
N PHE A 263 1.06 -16.10 27.81
CA PHE A 263 1.36 -15.74 29.20
C PHE A 263 1.38 -14.22 29.46
N GLY A 264 1.40 -13.40 28.40
CA GLY A 264 1.50 -11.94 28.49
C GLY A 264 0.20 -11.20 28.19
N GLU A 265 0.34 -9.91 27.81
CA GLU A 265 -0.80 -9.05 27.45
C GLU A 265 -1.70 -9.66 26.35
N GLY A 266 -1.15 -10.47 25.46
CA GLY A 266 -1.89 -11.16 24.41
C GLY A 266 -2.91 -12.13 24.98
N ALA A 267 -2.53 -12.91 26.00
CA ALA A 267 -3.42 -13.85 26.68
C ALA A 267 -4.62 -13.15 27.32
N GLU A 268 -4.38 -12.02 28.01
CA GLU A 268 -5.46 -11.24 28.63
C GLU A 268 -6.42 -10.68 27.57
N ARG A 269 -5.91 -10.18 26.45
CA ARG A 269 -6.74 -9.69 25.34
C ARG A 269 -7.50 -10.82 24.65
N ALA A 270 -6.90 -12.01 24.54
CA ALA A 270 -7.57 -13.19 24.00
C ALA A 270 -8.73 -13.67 24.87
N LYS A 271 -8.64 -13.50 26.23
CA LYS A 271 -9.76 -13.73 27.13
C LYS A 271 -10.91 -12.76 26.84
N LEU A 272 -10.62 -11.46 26.69
CA LEU A 272 -11.62 -10.44 26.33
C LEU A 272 -12.29 -10.76 24.99
N TYR A 273 -11.50 -11.15 23.98
CA TYR A 273 -12.02 -11.56 22.66
C TYR A 273 -13.01 -12.72 22.82
N ARG A 274 -12.63 -13.78 23.59
CA ARG A 274 -13.49 -14.94 23.80
C ARG A 274 -14.78 -14.58 24.52
N MET A 275 -14.74 -13.64 25.47
CA MET A 275 -15.96 -13.16 26.17
C MET A 275 -16.92 -12.42 25.22
N THR A 276 -16.40 -11.74 24.20
CA THR A 276 -17.21 -10.95 23.25
C THR A 276 -17.68 -11.80 22.08
N GLU A 277 -16.81 -12.63 21.49
CA GLU A 277 -17.10 -13.39 20.26
C GLU A 277 -17.52 -14.83 20.51
N GLY A 278 -17.37 -15.35 21.74
CA GLY A 278 -17.73 -16.73 22.11
C GLY A 278 -16.71 -17.79 21.70
N GLU A 279 -15.63 -17.42 20.97
CA GLU A 279 -14.63 -18.33 20.44
C GLU A 279 -13.18 -17.82 20.69
N ALA A 280 -12.20 -18.70 20.49
CA ALA A 280 -10.80 -18.32 20.60
C ALA A 280 -10.36 -17.40 19.45
N SER A 281 -9.56 -16.37 19.76
CA SER A 281 -9.02 -15.50 18.72
C SER A 281 -8.13 -16.27 17.74
N PRO A 282 -8.34 -16.14 16.43
CA PRO A 282 -7.42 -16.67 15.45
C PRO A 282 -6.14 -15.83 15.31
N PHE A 283 -6.09 -14.61 15.89
CA PHE A 283 -5.02 -13.63 15.73
C PHE A 283 -4.13 -13.51 16.97
N VAL A 284 -2.83 -13.35 16.75
CA VAL A 284 -1.85 -13.06 17.80
C VAL A 284 -2.05 -11.68 18.40
N PHE A 285 -2.36 -10.69 17.54
CA PHE A 285 -2.42 -9.29 17.98
C PHE A 285 -3.85 -8.78 18.06
N LEU A 286 -4.27 -8.51 19.27
CA LEU A 286 -5.53 -7.83 19.59
C LEU A 286 -5.25 -6.45 20.20
N ASN A 287 -6.18 -5.53 20.08
CA ASN A 287 -6.11 -4.23 20.74
C ASN A 287 -6.42 -4.35 22.24
N ARG A 288 -6.39 -3.24 22.97
CA ARG A 288 -6.63 -3.22 24.43
C ARG A 288 -8.04 -3.68 24.84
N LEU A 289 -8.99 -3.64 23.91
CA LEU A 289 -10.37 -4.06 24.13
C LEU A 289 -10.62 -5.53 23.72
N GLY A 290 -9.57 -6.27 23.38
CA GLY A 290 -9.70 -7.64 22.88
C GLY A 290 -10.14 -7.75 21.40
N ALA A 291 -10.36 -6.66 20.70
CA ALA A 291 -10.78 -6.68 19.29
C ALA A 291 -9.58 -6.71 18.33
N PRO A 292 -9.75 -7.21 17.08
CA PRO A 292 -8.73 -7.12 16.04
C PRO A 292 -8.31 -5.67 15.78
N TRP A 293 -7.04 -5.46 15.44
CA TRP A 293 -6.54 -4.13 15.09
C TRP A 293 -7.18 -3.62 13.80
N SER A 294 -7.68 -2.37 13.83
CA SER A 294 -8.23 -1.72 12.65
C SER A 294 -7.14 -1.45 11.60
N GLU A 295 -7.55 -1.22 10.36
CA GLU A 295 -6.63 -0.91 9.25
C GLU A 295 -5.70 0.27 9.55
N LYS A 296 -6.22 1.30 10.23
CA LYS A 296 -5.48 2.51 10.61
C LYS A 296 -4.79 2.42 11.97
N GLY A 297 -5.11 1.39 12.77
CA GLY A 297 -4.66 1.28 14.17
C GLY A 297 -3.14 1.37 14.32
N LEU A 298 -2.40 0.51 13.63
CA LEU A 298 -0.93 0.51 13.68
C LEU A 298 -0.32 1.78 13.05
N CYS A 299 -0.91 2.30 11.97
CA CYS A 299 -0.48 3.56 11.37
C CYS A 299 -0.63 4.73 12.36
N ASN A 300 -1.74 4.78 13.09
CA ASN A 300 -1.98 5.81 14.10
C ASN A 300 -1.05 5.65 15.32
N ALA A 301 -0.76 4.41 15.72
CA ALA A 301 0.20 4.15 16.78
C ALA A 301 1.59 4.72 16.43
N TYR A 302 2.09 4.43 15.24
CA TYR A 302 3.37 5.01 14.80
C TYR A 302 3.30 6.53 14.62
N ARG A 303 2.20 7.07 14.09
CA ARG A 303 2.06 8.53 13.93
C ARG A 303 2.21 9.27 15.25
N LYS A 304 1.70 8.74 16.35
CA LYS A 304 1.86 9.33 17.69
C LYS A 304 3.32 9.45 18.13
N LEU A 305 4.23 8.60 17.65
CA LEU A 305 5.63 8.64 18.02
C LEU A 305 6.39 9.82 17.41
N TRP A 306 6.06 10.20 16.15
CA TRP A 306 6.76 11.25 15.43
C TRP A 306 5.92 12.51 15.16
N CYS A 307 4.60 12.44 15.34
CA CYS A 307 3.65 13.55 15.18
C CYS A 307 2.47 13.38 16.15
N PRO A 308 2.71 13.46 17.47
CA PRO A 308 1.64 13.40 18.45
C PRO A 308 0.76 14.67 18.39
N ALA A 309 -0.45 14.57 18.93
CA ALA A 309 -1.28 15.75 19.15
C ALA A 309 -0.69 16.63 20.27
N PRO A 310 -0.73 17.97 20.13
CA PRO A 310 -0.32 18.86 21.23
C PRO A 310 -1.11 18.57 22.51
N PRO A 311 -0.49 18.72 23.70
CA PRO A 311 0.83 19.27 24.01
C PRO A 311 1.98 18.24 23.99
N ALA A 312 1.73 16.99 23.58
CA ALA A 312 2.76 15.94 23.62
C ALA A 312 3.91 16.21 22.63
N LYS A 313 5.14 15.92 23.08
CA LYS A 313 6.32 16.03 22.22
C LYS A 313 6.57 14.71 21.47
N PRO A 314 7.12 14.74 20.25
CA PRO A 314 7.53 13.55 19.53
C PRO A 314 8.59 12.75 20.28
N SER A 315 8.45 11.42 20.29
CA SER A 315 9.48 10.49 20.79
C SER A 315 10.50 10.14 19.70
N LEU A 316 10.17 10.43 18.43
CA LEU A 316 11.03 10.21 17.27
C LEU A 316 11.13 11.50 16.46
N ASP A 317 12.32 11.79 15.96
CA ASP A 317 12.63 12.90 15.04
C ASP A 317 12.44 12.51 13.55
N PHE A 318 12.08 11.24 13.29
CA PHE A 318 11.86 10.72 11.95
C PHE A 318 10.47 10.08 11.80
N LYS A 319 9.93 10.15 10.60
CA LYS A 319 8.65 9.54 10.25
C LYS A 319 8.75 8.02 10.18
N VAL A 320 7.74 7.33 10.73
CA VAL A 320 7.61 5.87 10.65
C VAL A 320 6.21 5.50 10.15
N THR A 321 6.15 4.51 9.27
CA THR A 321 4.90 3.88 8.82
C THR A 321 5.11 2.37 8.67
N PRO A 322 4.05 1.54 8.75
CA PRO A 322 4.17 0.11 8.51
C PRO A 322 4.83 -0.23 7.17
N HIS A 323 4.57 0.58 6.15
CA HIS A 323 5.15 0.35 4.83
C HIS A 323 6.66 0.62 4.78
N MET A 324 7.14 1.61 5.55
CA MET A 324 8.58 1.87 5.70
C MET A 324 9.31 0.69 6.37
N LEU A 325 8.71 0.02 7.35
CA LEU A 325 9.32 -1.17 7.97
C LEU A 325 9.51 -2.30 6.94
N ARG A 326 8.53 -2.48 6.07
CA ARG A 326 8.65 -3.44 4.98
C ARG A 326 9.71 -3.01 3.95
N HIS A 327 9.83 -1.72 3.65
CA HIS A 327 10.92 -1.22 2.81
C HIS A 327 12.27 -1.42 3.48
N THR A 328 12.37 -1.17 4.79
CA THR A 328 13.57 -1.41 5.59
C THR A 328 14.00 -2.87 5.51
N PHE A 329 13.08 -3.80 5.77
CA PHE A 329 13.34 -5.23 5.59
C PHE A 329 13.86 -5.54 4.19
N ALA A 330 13.16 -5.07 3.16
CA ALA A 330 13.50 -5.36 1.78
C ALA A 330 14.90 -4.84 1.39
N THR A 331 15.24 -3.63 1.83
CA THR A 331 16.54 -3.00 1.55
C THR A 331 17.68 -3.70 2.29
N LEU A 332 17.50 -3.97 3.60
CA LEU A 332 18.53 -4.64 4.41
C LEU A 332 18.72 -6.11 3.99
N GLU A 333 17.65 -6.84 3.68
CA GLU A 333 17.74 -8.21 3.19
C GLU A 333 18.38 -8.27 1.80
N LEU A 334 18.05 -7.32 0.90
CA LEU A 334 18.70 -7.24 -0.42
C LEU A 334 20.20 -6.94 -0.28
N TYR A 335 20.56 -6.01 0.61
CA TYR A 335 21.96 -5.69 0.89
C TYR A 335 22.70 -6.93 1.42
N ALA A 336 22.19 -7.58 2.44
CA ALA A 336 22.81 -8.78 3.02
C ALA A 336 22.99 -9.91 2.01
N GLU A 337 21.96 -10.19 1.19
CA GLU A 337 22.04 -11.24 0.16
C GLU A 337 22.97 -10.87 -0.99
N SER A 338 23.06 -9.58 -1.35
CA SER A 338 23.95 -9.12 -2.44
C SER A 338 25.44 -9.19 -2.08
N GLN A 339 25.80 -9.24 -0.80
CA GLN A 339 27.19 -9.42 -0.36
C GLN A 339 27.68 -10.88 -0.60
N ASN A 340 26.78 -11.85 -0.61
CA ASN A 340 27.14 -13.25 -0.68
C ASN A 340 26.68 -13.92 -2.00
N ARG A 341 25.86 -13.25 -2.82
CA ARG A 341 25.23 -13.81 -4.02
C ARG A 341 25.16 -12.78 -5.14
N ASN A 342 24.99 -13.27 -6.37
CA ASN A 342 24.70 -12.40 -7.51
C ASN A 342 23.41 -11.59 -7.25
N ILE A 343 23.42 -10.31 -7.66
CA ILE A 343 22.29 -9.38 -7.47
C ILE A 343 20.96 -9.90 -8.03
N GLY A 344 20.98 -10.66 -9.11
CA GLY A 344 19.79 -11.29 -9.69
C GLY A 344 19.16 -12.31 -8.74
N TYR A 345 19.96 -13.14 -8.07
CA TYR A 345 19.49 -14.08 -7.05
C TYR A 345 18.99 -13.34 -5.81
N ALA A 346 19.71 -12.31 -5.36
CA ALA A 346 19.28 -11.50 -4.22
C ALA A 346 17.92 -10.83 -4.47
N LEU A 347 17.70 -10.29 -5.67
CA LEU A 347 16.40 -9.72 -6.08
C LEU A 347 15.28 -10.77 -6.12
N ALA A 348 15.54 -11.96 -6.66
CA ALA A 348 14.56 -13.05 -6.70
C ALA A 348 14.21 -13.51 -5.27
N TRP A 349 15.19 -13.65 -4.41
CA TRP A 349 15.04 -14.01 -3.01
C TRP A 349 14.16 -13.03 -2.24
N VAL A 350 14.43 -11.73 -2.35
CA VAL A 350 13.62 -10.68 -1.70
C VAL A 350 12.23 -10.60 -2.31
N ARG A 351 12.10 -10.73 -3.64
CA ARG A 351 10.80 -10.78 -4.33
C ARG A 351 9.89 -11.85 -3.73
N ASP A 352 10.41 -13.06 -3.58
CA ASP A 352 9.62 -14.21 -3.12
C ASP A 352 9.19 -14.04 -1.67
N ARG A 353 10.04 -13.52 -0.80
CA ARG A 353 9.70 -13.20 0.60
C ARG A 353 8.67 -12.11 0.74
N LEU A 354 8.78 -11.08 -0.09
CA LEU A 354 7.81 -10.00 -0.11
C LEU A 354 6.49 -10.43 -0.79
N GLY A 355 6.48 -11.50 -1.58
CA GLY A 355 5.33 -11.90 -2.39
C GLY A 355 5.01 -10.85 -3.45
N HIS A 356 6.03 -10.33 -4.14
CA HIS A 356 5.87 -9.43 -5.28
C HIS A 356 5.52 -10.24 -6.54
N ALA A 357 4.59 -9.72 -7.33
CA ALA A 357 4.14 -10.35 -8.57
C ALA A 357 5.23 -10.39 -9.64
N SER A 358 6.12 -9.39 -9.63
CA SER A 358 7.17 -9.24 -10.62
C SER A 358 8.46 -8.73 -9.96
N ILE A 359 9.59 -9.08 -10.55
CA ILE A 359 10.91 -8.64 -10.09
C ILE A 359 11.05 -7.11 -10.21
N SER A 360 10.38 -6.48 -11.17
CA SER A 360 10.36 -5.02 -11.35
C SER A 360 9.79 -4.27 -10.13
N SER A 361 8.99 -4.93 -9.30
CA SER A 361 8.53 -4.38 -8.03
C SER A 361 9.60 -4.43 -6.93
N THR A 362 10.66 -5.18 -7.15
CA THR A 362 11.78 -5.36 -6.20
C THR A 362 13.01 -4.57 -6.65
N THR A 363 13.19 -4.32 -7.97
CA THR A 363 14.31 -3.53 -8.49
C THR A 363 14.36 -2.10 -7.95
N VAL A 364 13.25 -1.59 -7.44
CA VAL A 364 13.19 -0.26 -6.80
C VAL A 364 14.11 -0.15 -5.56
N TYR A 365 14.47 -1.28 -4.93
CA TYR A 365 15.37 -1.32 -3.79
C TYR A 365 16.87 -1.30 -4.17
N VAL A 366 17.20 -1.57 -5.44
CA VAL A 366 18.60 -1.52 -5.91
C VAL A 366 19.19 -0.13 -5.69
N HIS A 367 18.41 0.93 -5.98
CA HIS A 367 18.86 2.31 -5.73
C HIS A 367 19.11 2.64 -4.24
N CYS A 368 18.64 1.79 -3.33
CA CYS A 368 18.88 1.95 -1.90
C CYS A 368 20.21 1.32 -1.46
N LEU A 369 20.82 0.44 -2.28
CA LEU A 369 22.09 -0.21 -1.97
C LEU A 369 23.23 0.81 -1.97
N ASP A 370 23.22 1.76 -2.90
CA ASP A 370 24.22 2.82 -2.98
C ASP A 370 24.26 3.64 -1.69
N LEU A 371 23.08 3.98 -1.14
CA LEU A 371 22.95 4.71 0.13
C LEU A 371 23.48 3.92 1.35
N LEU A 372 23.42 2.59 1.31
CA LEU A 372 24.01 1.74 2.34
C LEU A 372 25.53 1.60 2.14
N GLY A 373 25.97 1.48 0.88
CA GLY A 373 27.38 1.44 0.51
C GLY A 373 28.14 2.71 0.90
N GLU A 374 27.61 3.89 0.58
CA GLU A 374 28.18 5.19 0.97
C GLU A 374 28.37 5.34 2.49
N ARG A 375 27.48 4.77 3.30
CA ARG A 375 27.62 4.81 4.76
C ARG A 375 28.78 3.95 5.27
N HIS A 376 29.02 2.81 4.64
CA HIS A 376 30.18 1.98 4.96
C HIS A 376 31.48 2.65 4.52
N LEU A 377 31.50 3.33 3.36
CA LEU A 377 32.63 4.13 2.91
C LEU A 377 32.91 5.29 3.87
N ASN A 378 31.89 6.04 4.28
CA ASN A 378 32.03 7.12 5.25
C ASN A 378 32.52 6.63 6.63
N GLN A 379 32.11 5.43 7.06
CA GLN A 379 32.63 4.83 8.29
C GLN A 379 34.11 4.44 8.14
N TYR A 380 34.45 3.81 7.03
CA TYR A 380 35.82 3.47 6.69
C TYR A 380 36.73 4.72 6.62
N GLU A 381 36.29 5.78 5.96
CA GLU A 381 37.00 7.06 5.89
C GLU A 381 37.25 7.64 7.29
N ARG A 382 36.23 7.65 8.17
CA ARG A 382 36.37 8.09 9.57
C ARG A 382 37.33 7.22 10.37
N GLU A 383 37.32 5.91 10.15
CA GLU A 383 38.28 4.98 10.78
C GLU A 383 39.69 5.24 10.29
N ILE A 384 39.91 5.51 9.00
CA ILE A 384 41.20 5.90 8.45
C ILE A 384 41.66 7.25 9.00
N ASP A 385 40.79 8.25 9.03
CA ASP A 385 41.12 9.58 9.60
C ASP A 385 41.50 9.46 11.07
N ALA A 386 40.84 8.60 11.85
CA ALA A 386 41.19 8.36 13.25
C ALA A 386 42.58 7.70 13.41
N LEU A 387 42.97 6.82 12.48
CA LEU A 387 44.30 6.20 12.47
C LEU A 387 45.40 7.21 12.15
N LEU A 388 45.13 8.20 11.28
CA LEU A 388 46.06 9.26 10.93
C LEU A 388 46.25 10.27 12.07
N ILE A 389 45.21 10.54 12.86
CA ILE A 389 45.31 11.47 14.02
C ILE A 389 46.03 10.81 15.21
N GLY A 390 45.98 9.49 15.34
CA GLY A 390 46.67 8.75 16.39
C GLY A 390 48.16 8.49 16.17
N GLY A 391 48.72 8.96 15.05
CA GLY A 391 50.13 8.73 14.66
C GLY A 391 51.15 9.79 15.08
N ASP A 392 50.71 10.92 15.64
CA ASP A 392 51.62 12.06 15.98
C ASP A 392 51.91 12.18 17.49
N GLU A 393 51.62 11.16 18.31
CA GLU A 393 52.03 11.07 19.71
C GLU A 393 52.92 9.82 19.94
N GLN A 394 54.19 9.85 19.48
CA GLN A 394 55.31 9.07 20.00
C GLN A 394 56.60 9.86 19.90
#